data_c47ee112dd0bcdae367d4b9898e76ae7
#
_entry.id   c47ee112dd0bcdae367d4b9898e76ae7
#
_cell.length_a   1.000
_cell.length_b   1.000
_cell.length_c   1.000
_cell.angle_alpha   90.00
_cell.angle_beta   90.00
_cell.angle_gamma   90.00
#
_symmetry.space_group_name_H-M   'P 1'
#
loop_
_entity.id
_entity.type
_entity.pdbx_description
1 polymer ?
#
loop_
_entity_poly.entity_id
_entity_poly.type
_entity_poly.pdbx_seq_one_letter_code
_entity_poly.pdbx_strand_id
1 'polypeptide(L)'
;VSDPPVVSRALAEIVPAQSIAGEKTRFTYAILPQLSGDDLGFDTIEIETPTEASIDEVRIDGSVVSFEVVRSDEQGFTIKVPRMDLQRTGELVEVEFQVEVFRFGTVFSGRVSNSDRPFEVEQVLTPGDADPLIESNTLSVGLVNIENKAINSLKLASPIFTPNGDEVNDVLQIEYEL
;
A
#
# COMPACT_ATOMS: atom_id res chain seq x y z
N VAL A 1 27.55 -11.44 17.93
CA VAL A 1 26.20 -11.71 18.38
C VAL A 1 25.32 -11.54 17.15
N SER A 2 24.82 -12.61 16.58
CA SER A 2 23.87 -12.54 15.47
C SER A 2 22.52 -12.16 16.04
N ASP A 3 21.86 -11.16 15.42
CA ASP A 3 20.48 -10.85 15.75
C ASP A 3 19.61 -12.11 15.59
N PRO A 4 18.66 -12.33 16.51
CA PRO A 4 17.71 -13.42 16.36
C PRO A 4 16.96 -13.25 15.03
N PRO A 5 16.62 -14.33 14.33
CA PRO A 5 15.87 -14.23 13.09
C PRO A 5 14.54 -13.51 13.37
N VAL A 6 14.22 -12.52 12.53
CA VAL A 6 12.91 -11.88 12.56
C VAL A 6 11.88 -12.93 12.19
N VAL A 7 11.10 -13.37 13.16
CA VAL A 7 10.01 -14.32 12.91
C VAL A 7 8.83 -13.52 12.36
N SER A 8 8.42 -13.81 11.12
CA SER A 8 7.22 -13.23 10.55
C SER A 8 5.99 -13.69 11.32
N ARG A 9 5.20 -12.79 11.88
CA ARG A 9 3.94 -13.08 12.57
C ARG A 9 2.77 -13.27 11.62
N ALA A 10 2.83 -12.68 10.44
CA ALA A 10 1.75 -12.75 9.47
C ALA A 10 2.23 -12.47 8.05
N LEU A 11 1.61 -13.14 7.10
CA LEU A 11 1.66 -12.78 5.69
C LEU A 11 0.63 -11.69 5.40
N ALA A 12 0.89 -10.86 4.40
CA ALA A 12 -0.08 -9.88 3.95
C ALA A 12 0.00 -9.64 2.44
N GLU A 13 -1.14 -9.28 1.87
CA GLU A 13 -1.28 -8.86 0.49
C GLU A 13 -2.34 -7.79 0.33
N ILE A 14 -2.33 -7.08 -0.80
CA ILE A 14 -3.28 -6.03 -1.11
C ILE A 14 -3.96 -6.30 -2.46
N VAL A 15 -5.26 -6.04 -2.52
CA VAL A 15 -6.05 -6.15 -3.74
C VAL A 15 -7.00 -4.95 -3.87
N PRO A 16 -7.16 -4.38 -5.07
CA PRO A 16 -6.46 -4.69 -6.32
C PRO A 16 -4.97 -4.29 -6.27
N ALA A 17 -4.12 -5.01 -7.01
CA ALA A 17 -2.70 -4.68 -7.15
C ALA A 17 -2.43 -3.54 -8.16
N GLN A 18 -3.51 -2.91 -8.66
CA GLN A 18 -3.47 -1.81 -9.61
C GLN A 18 -4.57 -0.79 -9.29
N SER A 19 -4.29 0.49 -9.57
CA SER A 19 -5.27 1.58 -9.46
C SER A 19 -5.06 2.62 -10.56
N ILE A 20 -6.02 3.56 -10.68
CA ILE A 20 -5.89 4.73 -11.55
C ILE A 20 -5.31 5.87 -10.73
N ALA A 21 -4.32 6.58 -11.28
CA ALA A 21 -3.67 7.69 -10.59
C ALA A 21 -4.65 8.79 -10.20
N GLY A 22 -4.65 9.16 -8.91
CA GLY A 22 -5.50 10.23 -8.36
C GLY A 22 -6.98 9.87 -8.23
N GLU A 23 -7.36 8.62 -8.50
CA GLU A 23 -8.71 8.15 -8.22
C GLU A 23 -8.77 7.45 -6.86
N LYS A 24 -9.82 7.75 -6.10
CA LYS A 24 -10.09 7.07 -4.83
C LYS A 24 -10.45 5.62 -5.09
N THR A 25 -9.54 4.72 -4.78
CA THR A 25 -9.67 3.28 -5.01
C THR A 25 -9.91 2.58 -3.68
N ARG A 26 -10.85 1.61 -3.69
CA ARG A 26 -11.08 0.72 -2.56
C ARG A 26 -10.11 -0.43 -2.62
N PHE A 27 -9.40 -0.65 -1.52
CA PHE A 27 -8.45 -1.73 -1.33
C PHE A 27 -8.93 -2.66 -0.21
N THR A 28 -8.62 -3.94 -0.36
CA THR A 28 -8.66 -4.92 0.73
C THR A 28 -7.22 -5.31 1.06
N TYR A 29 -6.84 -5.11 2.30
CA TYR A 29 -5.56 -5.54 2.84
C TYR A 29 -5.79 -6.81 3.64
N ALA A 30 -5.36 -7.94 3.09
CA ALA A 30 -5.52 -9.26 3.68
C ALA A 30 -4.30 -9.62 4.53
N ILE A 31 -4.53 -10.10 5.75
CA ILE A 31 -3.50 -10.49 6.71
C ILE A 31 -3.79 -11.90 7.18
N LEU A 32 -2.86 -12.82 6.98
CA LEU A 32 -2.93 -14.18 7.49
C LEU A 32 -1.99 -14.36 8.69
N PRO A 33 -2.51 -14.41 9.92
CA PRO A 33 -1.70 -14.66 11.10
C PRO A 33 -1.04 -16.02 11.06
N GLN A 34 0.27 -16.05 11.35
CA GLN A 34 1.11 -17.25 11.42
C GLN A 34 1.82 -17.28 12.79
N LEU A 35 1.03 -17.37 13.84
CA LEU A 35 1.52 -17.35 15.21
C LEU A 35 2.00 -18.74 15.63
N SER A 36 3.08 -18.81 16.41
CA SER A 36 3.65 -20.07 16.88
C SER A 36 4.37 -19.89 18.22
N GLY A 37 4.59 -20.98 18.91
CA GLY A 37 5.36 -21.01 20.16
C GLY A 37 4.71 -20.16 21.28
N ASP A 38 5.48 -19.25 21.83
CA ASP A 38 5.06 -18.35 22.92
C ASP A 38 4.52 -17.00 22.43
N ASP A 39 4.16 -16.89 21.15
CA ASP A 39 3.60 -15.65 20.60
C ASP A 39 2.23 -15.35 21.22
N LEU A 40 2.11 -14.20 21.85
CA LEU A 40 0.88 -13.73 22.48
C LEU A 40 -0.09 -13.05 21.52
N GLY A 41 0.26 -13.02 20.24
CA GLY A 41 -0.56 -12.42 19.20
C GLY A 41 -0.52 -10.90 19.18
N PHE A 42 -1.43 -10.34 18.37
CA PHE A 42 -1.55 -8.90 18.17
C PHE A 42 -3.01 -8.47 18.18
N ASP A 43 -3.25 -7.20 18.43
CA ASP A 43 -4.57 -6.57 18.36
C ASP A 43 -4.50 -5.19 17.70
N THR A 44 -3.34 -4.75 17.31
CA THR A 44 -3.12 -3.46 16.66
C THR A 44 -2.50 -3.67 15.30
N ILE A 45 -3.09 -3.03 14.29
CA ILE A 45 -2.65 -3.08 12.90
C ILE A 45 -2.38 -1.66 12.45
N GLU A 46 -1.17 -1.42 11.94
CA GLU A 46 -0.78 -0.18 11.29
C GLU A 46 -0.56 -0.43 9.80
N ILE A 47 -1.13 0.42 8.95
CA ILE A 47 -0.93 0.40 7.50
C ILE A 47 -0.50 1.78 7.04
N GLU A 48 0.65 1.85 6.36
CA GLU A 48 1.15 3.07 5.72
C GLU A 48 0.42 3.26 4.39
N THR A 49 -0.11 4.46 4.16
CA THR A 49 -0.81 4.82 2.93
C THR A 49 -0.21 6.09 2.32
N PRO A 50 -0.29 6.27 0.98
CA PRO A 50 0.31 7.43 0.31
C PRO A 50 -0.43 8.75 0.58
N THR A 51 -1.67 8.69 1.04
CA THR A 51 -2.51 9.82 1.45
C THR A 51 -3.44 9.36 2.58
N GLU A 52 -4.18 10.27 3.18
CA GLU A 52 -5.17 9.92 4.20
C GLU A 52 -6.20 8.93 3.65
N ALA A 53 -6.39 7.82 4.37
CA ALA A 53 -7.30 6.75 4.00
C ALA A 53 -8.64 6.85 4.74
N SER A 54 -9.70 6.41 4.09
CA SER A 54 -11.01 6.20 4.71
C SER A 54 -11.19 4.71 4.97
N ILE A 55 -11.27 4.31 6.22
CA ILE A 55 -11.43 2.90 6.62
C ILE A 55 -12.91 2.56 6.58
N ASP A 56 -13.27 1.56 5.78
CA ASP A 56 -14.67 1.17 5.58
C ASP A 56 -15.10 0.06 6.55
N GLU A 57 -14.34 -1.05 6.60
CA GLU A 57 -14.74 -2.25 7.33
C GLU A 57 -13.53 -3.10 7.71
N VAL A 58 -13.67 -3.89 8.77
CA VAL A 58 -12.74 -4.96 9.13
C VAL A 58 -13.51 -6.27 9.26
N ARG A 59 -12.99 -7.32 8.63
CA ARG A 59 -13.50 -8.69 8.77
C ARG A 59 -12.44 -9.61 9.35
N ILE A 60 -12.89 -10.59 10.10
CA ILE A 60 -12.05 -11.70 10.57
C ILE A 60 -12.79 -12.99 10.22
N ASP A 61 -12.14 -13.84 9.44
CA ASP A 61 -12.71 -15.09 8.92
C ASP A 61 -14.09 -14.87 8.27
N GLY A 62 -14.18 -13.81 7.42
CA GLY A 62 -15.38 -13.40 6.70
C GLY A 62 -16.45 -12.70 7.54
N SER A 63 -16.28 -12.58 8.84
CA SER A 63 -17.24 -11.93 9.74
C SER A 63 -16.84 -10.49 10.04
N VAL A 64 -17.76 -9.54 9.83
CA VAL A 64 -17.54 -8.14 10.19
C VAL A 64 -17.32 -7.99 11.69
N VAL A 65 -16.27 -7.31 12.08
CA VAL A 65 -15.92 -7.05 13.48
C VAL A 65 -15.85 -5.55 13.75
N SER A 66 -16.09 -5.17 15.01
CA SER A 66 -15.85 -3.79 15.45
C SER A 66 -14.35 -3.52 15.56
N PHE A 67 -13.95 -2.32 15.21
CA PHE A 67 -12.59 -1.83 15.36
C PHE A 67 -12.57 -0.41 15.90
N GLU A 68 -11.44 0.01 16.44
CA GLU A 68 -11.20 1.36 16.92
C GLU A 68 -10.09 2.01 16.08
N VAL A 69 -10.32 3.21 15.58
CA VAL A 69 -9.28 4.00 14.90
C VAL A 69 -8.44 4.71 15.96
N VAL A 70 -7.19 4.31 16.11
CA VAL A 70 -6.23 4.90 17.05
C VAL A 70 -5.54 6.11 16.44
N ARG A 71 -5.21 6.04 15.15
CA ARG A 71 -4.58 7.09 14.36
C ARG A 71 -5.09 7.03 12.92
N SER A 72 -5.32 8.17 12.29
CA SER A 72 -5.53 8.29 10.85
C SER A 72 -4.99 9.65 10.41
N ASP A 73 -4.06 9.64 9.47
CA ASP A 73 -3.42 10.84 8.91
C ASP A 73 -2.93 10.60 7.48
N GLU A 74 -2.22 11.57 6.90
CA GLU A 74 -1.68 11.50 5.54
C GLU A 74 -0.59 10.41 5.34
N GLN A 75 -0.10 9.79 6.40
CA GLN A 75 0.94 8.76 6.35
C GLN A 75 0.37 7.35 6.54
N GLY A 76 -0.91 7.25 6.89
CA GLY A 76 -1.58 5.99 7.10
C GLY A 76 -2.50 5.97 8.31
N PHE A 77 -2.83 4.78 8.75
CA PHE A 77 -3.72 4.61 9.88
C PHE A 77 -3.29 3.46 10.79
N THR A 78 -3.72 3.55 12.04
CA THR A 78 -3.58 2.50 13.05
C THR A 78 -4.95 2.17 13.60
N ILE A 79 -5.30 0.89 13.57
CA ILE A 79 -6.56 0.40 14.12
C ILE A 79 -6.32 -0.65 15.19
N LYS A 80 -7.25 -0.72 16.13
CA LYS A 80 -7.32 -1.79 17.12
C LYS A 80 -8.47 -2.71 16.76
N VAL A 81 -8.19 -4.01 16.72
CA VAL A 81 -9.11 -5.08 16.34
C VAL A 81 -9.21 -6.13 17.47
N PRO A 82 -10.18 -7.05 17.42
CA PRO A 82 -10.16 -8.21 18.31
C PRO A 82 -8.81 -8.95 18.24
N ARG A 83 -8.30 -9.38 19.39
CA ARG A 83 -6.99 -10.02 19.48
C ARG A 83 -6.89 -11.25 18.61
N MET A 84 -5.83 -11.30 17.81
CA MET A 84 -5.40 -12.48 17.06
C MET A 84 -4.34 -13.19 17.86
N ASP A 85 -4.71 -14.30 18.50
CA ASP A 85 -3.84 -15.14 19.32
C ASP A 85 -3.60 -16.51 18.66
N LEU A 86 -2.92 -17.41 19.35
CA LEU A 86 -2.62 -18.76 18.84
C LEU A 86 -3.88 -19.58 18.48
N GLN A 87 -5.01 -19.31 19.10
CA GLN A 87 -6.26 -20.02 18.80
C GLN A 87 -6.88 -19.55 17.49
N ARG A 88 -6.53 -18.32 17.08
CA ARG A 88 -7.01 -17.66 15.87
C ARG A 88 -5.95 -17.60 14.76
N THR A 89 -4.84 -18.32 14.93
CA THR A 89 -3.84 -18.41 13.86
C THR A 89 -4.46 -19.06 12.62
N GLY A 90 -4.22 -18.48 11.44
CA GLY A 90 -4.83 -18.93 10.18
C GLY A 90 -6.22 -18.34 9.89
N GLU A 91 -6.87 -17.61 10.83
CA GLU A 91 -8.05 -16.81 10.53
C GLU A 91 -7.65 -15.57 9.73
N LEU A 92 -8.22 -15.38 8.54
CA LEU A 92 -7.91 -14.25 7.67
C LEU A 92 -8.47 -12.94 8.27
N VAL A 93 -7.63 -11.92 8.38
CA VAL A 93 -8.04 -10.56 8.72
C VAL A 93 -8.04 -9.72 7.45
N GLU A 94 -9.16 -9.09 7.13
CA GLU A 94 -9.32 -8.22 5.98
C GLU A 94 -9.65 -6.81 6.45
N VAL A 95 -8.88 -5.83 6.00
CA VAL A 95 -9.10 -4.41 6.26
C VAL A 95 -9.47 -3.73 4.94
N GLU A 96 -10.73 -3.29 4.82
CA GLU A 96 -11.19 -2.52 3.66
C GLU A 96 -11.04 -1.03 3.91
N PHE A 97 -10.40 -0.33 2.98
CA PHE A 97 -10.23 1.12 3.03
C PHE A 97 -10.14 1.72 1.64
N GLN A 98 -10.31 3.03 1.56
CA GLN A 98 -10.22 3.78 0.31
C GLN A 98 -9.12 4.84 0.43
N VAL A 99 -8.31 4.95 -0.62
CA VAL A 99 -7.20 5.90 -0.70
C VAL A 99 -6.89 6.24 -2.16
N GLU A 100 -6.26 7.40 -2.37
CA GLU A 100 -5.75 7.81 -3.67
C GLU A 100 -4.28 7.44 -3.81
N VAL A 101 -3.90 6.88 -4.97
CA VAL A 101 -2.52 6.50 -5.30
C VAL A 101 -2.02 7.36 -6.45
N PHE A 102 -0.85 7.99 -6.28
CA PHE A 102 -0.27 8.92 -7.27
C PHE A 102 1.04 8.43 -7.87
N ARG A 103 1.66 7.39 -7.29
CA ARG A 103 2.96 6.88 -7.72
C ARG A 103 2.88 5.43 -8.13
N PHE A 104 3.52 5.11 -9.25
CA PHE A 104 3.71 3.73 -9.65
C PHE A 104 4.55 2.96 -8.62
N GLY A 105 4.11 1.73 -8.29
CA GLY A 105 4.83 0.91 -7.33
C GLY A 105 4.73 1.40 -5.87
N THR A 106 3.60 2.03 -5.50
CA THR A 106 3.34 2.41 -4.11
C THR A 106 3.23 1.16 -3.24
N VAL A 107 4.05 1.09 -2.19
CA VAL A 107 4.04 -0.01 -1.23
C VAL A 107 3.21 0.38 -0.02
N PHE A 108 2.27 -0.47 0.33
CA PHE A 108 1.43 -0.36 1.53
C PHE A 108 2.06 -1.21 2.65
N SER A 109 3.08 -0.65 3.30
CA SER A 109 3.74 -1.33 4.42
C SER A 109 2.78 -1.51 5.59
N GLY A 110 2.81 -2.67 6.23
CA GLY A 110 1.99 -2.93 7.40
C GLY A 110 2.81 -3.45 8.58
N ARG A 111 2.34 -3.16 9.79
CA ARG A 111 2.90 -3.64 11.05
C ARG A 111 1.79 -4.11 11.96
N VAL A 112 2.13 -5.07 12.82
CA VAL A 112 1.23 -5.54 13.88
C VAL A 112 1.93 -5.46 15.22
N SER A 113 1.16 -5.18 16.27
CA SER A 113 1.64 -5.09 17.64
C SER A 113 0.59 -5.54 18.66
N ASN A 114 1.04 -5.78 19.86
CA ASN A 114 0.19 -6.15 20.99
C ASN A 114 0.05 -4.95 21.93
N SER A 115 -1.16 -4.41 22.08
CA SER A 115 -1.40 -3.21 22.89
C SER A 115 -1.12 -3.42 24.40
N ASP A 116 -1.13 -4.65 24.87
CA ASP A 116 -0.76 -4.97 26.26
C ASP A 116 0.77 -5.02 26.47
N ARG A 117 1.53 -4.90 25.38
CA ARG A 117 3.00 -4.97 25.40
C ARG A 117 3.64 -3.78 24.66
N PRO A 118 3.50 -2.57 25.18
CA PRO A 118 3.94 -1.35 24.49
C PRO A 118 5.46 -1.27 24.29
N PHE A 119 6.25 -2.14 24.92
CA PHE A 119 7.71 -2.21 24.75
C PHE A 119 8.15 -3.35 23.81
N GLU A 120 7.23 -4.16 23.31
CA GLU A 120 7.53 -5.16 22.31
C GLU A 120 7.74 -4.48 20.95
N VAL A 121 8.75 -4.93 20.19
CA VAL A 121 9.01 -4.38 18.87
C VAL A 121 7.85 -4.74 17.94
N GLU A 122 7.29 -3.74 17.26
CA GLU A 122 6.29 -3.94 16.22
C GLU A 122 6.84 -4.87 15.13
N GLN A 123 6.00 -5.76 14.66
CA GLN A 123 6.40 -6.74 13.64
C GLN A 123 5.90 -6.30 12.27
N VAL A 124 6.82 -6.21 11.33
CA VAL A 124 6.49 -5.90 9.93
C VAL A 124 5.77 -7.10 9.30
N LEU A 125 4.68 -6.82 8.60
CA LEU A 125 3.97 -7.82 7.81
C LEU A 125 4.80 -8.23 6.59
N THR A 126 4.87 -9.52 6.33
CA THR A 126 5.64 -10.08 5.21
C THR A 126 4.74 -10.17 3.97
N PRO A 127 5.13 -9.60 2.82
CA PRO A 127 4.39 -9.81 1.58
C PRO A 127 4.31 -11.29 1.23
N GLY A 128 3.11 -11.76 0.86
CA GLY A 128 2.90 -13.15 0.48
C GLY A 128 1.43 -13.47 0.28
N ASP A 129 1.14 -14.68 -0.20
CA ASP A 129 -0.19 -15.21 -0.42
C ASP A 129 -0.90 -15.42 0.93
N ALA A 130 -1.64 -14.42 1.36
CA ALA A 130 -2.43 -14.45 2.60
C ALA A 130 -3.81 -15.07 2.36
N ASP A 131 -4.42 -14.84 1.20
CA ASP A 131 -5.69 -15.43 0.79
C ASP A 131 -5.54 -16.13 -0.57
N PRO A 132 -5.54 -17.47 -0.62
CA PRO A 132 -5.40 -18.24 -1.87
C PRO A 132 -6.50 -17.97 -2.91
N LEU A 133 -7.57 -17.27 -2.54
CA LEU A 133 -8.65 -16.88 -3.45
C LEU A 133 -8.37 -15.57 -4.19
N ILE A 134 -7.32 -14.85 -3.78
CA ILE A 134 -6.90 -13.58 -4.37
C ILE A 134 -5.67 -13.84 -5.24
N GLU A 135 -5.70 -13.40 -6.51
CA GLU A 135 -4.53 -13.45 -7.39
C GLU A 135 -3.55 -12.30 -7.09
N SER A 136 -3.10 -12.20 -5.86
CA SER A 136 -2.10 -11.25 -5.40
C SER A 136 -1.10 -12.00 -4.51
N ASN A 137 0.03 -11.42 -4.20
CA ASN A 137 0.99 -11.85 -3.20
C ASN A 137 1.92 -10.68 -2.85
N THR A 138 1.43 -9.48 -3.04
CA THR A 138 2.22 -8.25 -2.96
C THR A 138 1.54 -7.19 -2.10
N LEU A 139 2.36 -6.31 -1.54
CA LEU A 139 1.91 -5.07 -0.89
C LEU A 139 2.13 -3.85 -1.80
N SER A 140 2.50 -4.07 -3.06
CA SER A 140 2.77 -3.00 -4.02
C SER A 140 1.61 -2.84 -4.99
N VAL A 141 1.18 -1.61 -5.20
CA VAL A 141 0.12 -1.22 -6.13
C VAL A 141 0.72 -0.49 -7.31
N GLY A 142 0.46 -1.01 -8.52
CA GLY A 142 0.80 -0.37 -9.78
C GLY A 142 -0.25 0.64 -10.20
N LEU A 143 0.11 1.54 -11.13
CA LEU A 143 -0.86 2.43 -11.78
C LEU A 143 -1.15 1.94 -13.19
N VAL A 144 -2.43 1.85 -13.53
CA VAL A 144 -2.90 1.63 -14.89
C VAL A 144 -3.33 2.96 -15.49
N ASN A 145 -3.21 3.06 -16.83
CA ASN A 145 -3.63 4.26 -17.58
C ASN A 145 -2.97 5.55 -17.08
N ILE A 146 -1.67 5.53 -16.82
CA ILE A 146 -0.88 6.71 -16.97
C ILE A 146 -0.87 6.96 -18.49
N GLU A 147 -1.98 7.46 -19.05
CA GLU A 147 -1.86 8.24 -20.25
C GLU A 147 -0.91 9.35 -19.85
N ASN A 148 0.28 9.35 -20.45
CA ASN A 148 1.25 10.43 -20.32
C ASN A 148 0.67 11.69 -20.97
N LYS A 149 -0.38 12.26 -20.39
CA LYS A 149 -1.00 13.54 -20.75
C LYS A 149 -0.35 14.71 -20.02
N ALA A 150 0.86 14.52 -19.51
CA ALA A 150 1.65 15.67 -19.08
C ALA A 150 1.90 16.64 -20.23
N ILE A 151 1.85 16.15 -21.49
CA ILE A 151 1.91 16.95 -22.71
C ILE A 151 0.81 16.46 -23.64
N ASN A 152 -0.28 17.21 -23.76
CA ASN A 152 -1.39 16.91 -24.65
C ASN A 152 -1.03 17.07 -26.12
N SER A 153 -0.16 18.00 -26.44
CA SER A 153 0.39 18.19 -27.77
C SER A 153 1.81 18.72 -27.70
N LEU A 154 2.65 18.26 -28.61
CA LEU A 154 3.99 18.77 -28.82
C LEU A 154 4.13 19.20 -30.29
N LYS A 155 4.37 20.46 -30.53
CA LYS A 155 4.65 20.98 -31.85
C LYS A 155 6.06 21.56 -31.90
N LEU A 156 6.83 21.12 -32.88
CA LEU A 156 8.12 21.69 -33.20
C LEU A 156 7.93 22.68 -34.37
N ALA A 157 8.35 23.89 -34.18
CA ALA A 157 8.28 24.91 -35.23
C ALA A 157 9.17 24.55 -36.44
N SER A 158 10.26 23.81 -36.19
CA SER A 158 11.10 23.22 -37.24
C SER A 158 11.54 21.82 -36.82
N PRO A 159 11.46 20.81 -37.68
CA PRO A 159 11.98 19.46 -37.40
C PRO A 159 13.52 19.40 -37.50
N ILE A 160 14.16 20.47 -37.98
CA ILE A 160 15.62 20.55 -38.15
C ILE A 160 16.12 21.69 -37.27
N PHE A 161 17.06 21.38 -36.40
CA PHE A 161 17.74 22.33 -35.53
C PHE A 161 19.26 22.25 -35.83
N THR A 162 19.84 23.32 -36.31
CA THR A 162 21.27 23.40 -36.71
C THR A 162 21.91 24.66 -36.11
N PRO A 163 22.35 24.57 -34.81
CA PRO A 163 22.88 25.73 -34.10
C PRO A 163 24.32 26.05 -34.61
N ASN A 164 24.43 26.69 -35.74
CA ASN A 164 25.71 27.07 -36.36
C ASN A 164 25.93 28.61 -36.44
N GLY A 165 24.93 29.39 -35.99
CA GLY A 165 25.01 30.85 -35.91
C GLY A 165 24.77 31.55 -37.24
N ASP A 166 24.13 30.89 -38.23
CA ASP A 166 23.75 31.45 -39.54
C ASP A 166 22.34 32.04 -39.57
N GLU A 167 21.67 32.11 -38.42
CA GLU A 167 20.30 32.57 -38.22
C GLU A 167 19.22 31.69 -38.92
N VAL A 168 19.61 30.51 -39.41
CA VAL A 168 18.69 29.55 -40.02
C VAL A 168 18.58 28.31 -39.12
N ASN A 169 17.41 28.10 -38.51
CA ASN A 169 17.16 27.01 -37.56
C ASN A 169 18.10 27.00 -36.34
N ASP A 170 18.62 28.16 -35.95
CA ASP A 170 19.47 28.31 -34.76
C ASP A 170 18.67 28.31 -33.45
N VAL A 171 17.34 28.42 -33.51
CA VAL A 171 16.43 28.43 -32.36
C VAL A 171 15.43 27.30 -32.49
N LEU A 172 15.38 26.44 -31.50
CA LEU A 172 14.34 25.40 -31.35
C LEU A 172 13.16 26.00 -30.58
N GLN A 173 12.03 26.19 -31.27
CA GLN A 173 10.78 26.59 -30.62
C GLN A 173 9.91 25.37 -30.39
N ILE A 174 9.52 25.17 -29.15
CA ILE A 174 8.67 24.05 -28.69
C ILE A 174 7.39 24.65 -28.12
N GLU A 175 6.26 24.28 -28.67
CA GLU A 175 4.94 24.60 -28.15
C GLU A 175 4.35 23.32 -27.57
N TYR A 176 3.82 23.39 -26.34
CA TYR A 176 3.16 22.26 -25.68
C TYR A 176 1.94 22.71 -24.88
N GLU A 177 0.98 21.82 -24.78
CA GLU A 177 -0.19 21.96 -23.91
C GLU A 177 -0.10 20.90 -22.77
N LEU A 178 -0.36 21.35 -21.55
CA LEU A 178 -0.40 20.53 -20.33
C LEU A 178 -1.82 20.07 -20.03
#